data_9ec9cebf68737a0d03c9a4364156cb4c
#
_entry.id   9ec9cebf68737a0d03c9a4364156cb4c
#
_cell.length_a   1.000
_cell.length_b   1.000
_cell.length_c   1.000
_cell.angle_alpha   90.00
_cell.angle_beta   90.00
_cell.angle_gamma   90.00
#
_symmetry.space_group_name_H-M   'P 1'
#
loop_
_entity.id
_entity.type
_entity.pdbx_description
1 polymer ?
#
loop_
_entity_poly.entity_id
_entity_poly.type
_entity_poly.pdbx_seq_one_letter_code
_entity_poly.pdbx_strand_id
1 'polypeptide(L)'
;VPVFGTVQITQTLAVAWLVMLIISALCIWLGSNLKVTGISRKQAVAEMIYTSLVNFVRGNMGSEFDRYIPLVGTIFVTSIISNLISLLGIWSPTADLMTELAWGLVVFVLITYHKIKASGIGGYLKGFLEPIFILLPINIMSECFTPVSMACRHFGNILSGTVISTLIYAALTAANSALFHVLGSNLYVGIVVAAVGAALIVLGRKKGKKLPFIVGII
;
A
#
# COMPACT_ATOMS: atom_id res chain seq x y z
N VAL A 1 24.06 2.14 6.68
CA VAL A 1 25.38 1.53 6.49
C VAL A 1 26.01 2.19 5.29
N PRO A 2 27.18 2.84 5.43
CA PRO A 2 27.86 3.46 4.28
C PRO A 2 28.39 2.37 3.34
N VAL A 3 27.92 2.41 2.09
CA VAL A 3 28.44 1.58 1.01
C VAL A 3 29.03 2.54 -0.01
N PHE A 4 30.31 2.39 -0.33
CA PHE A 4 31.06 3.28 -1.23
C PHE A 4 31.12 4.76 -0.78
N GLY A 5 31.62 5.04 0.42
CA GLY A 5 32.12 6.35 0.85
C GLY A 5 31.13 7.53 0.92
N THR A 6 30.17 7.63 0.03
CA THR A 6 29.18 8.74 -0.06
C THR A 6 27.74 8.29 -0.20
N VAL A 7 27.46 7.05 -0.57
CA VAL A 7 26.10 6.53 -0.74
C VAL A 7 25.66 5.86 0.56
N GLN A 8 24.69 6.45 1.23
CA GLN A 8 24.08 5.86 2.40
C GLN A 8 22.85 5.05 1.98
N ILE A 9 22.83 3.75 2.27
CA ILE A 9 21.62 2.94 2.13
C ILE A 9 20.68 3.32 3.29
N THR A 10 19.61 4.01 2.96
CA THR A 10 18.55 4.34 3.91
C THR A 10 17.76 3.07 4.25
N GLN A 11 17.16 3.03 5.43
CA GLN A 11 16.28 1.94 5.83
C GLN A 11 15.12 1.78 4.84
N THR A 12 14.59 2.88 4.34
CA THR A 12 13.53 2.93 3.32
C THR A 12 13.91 2.17 2.06
N LEU A 13 15.15 2.37 1.57
CA LEU A 13 15.64 1.71 0.36
C LEU A 13 15.79 0.20 0.55
N ALA A 14 16.31 -0.24 1.70
CA ALA A 14 16.44 -1.67 2.02
C ALA A 14 15.07 -2.35 2.09
N VAL A 15 14.09 -1.71 2.74
CA VAL A 15 12.72 -2.24 2.82
C VAL A 15 12.04 -2.21 1.44
N ALA A 16 12.29 -1.20 0.60
CA ALA A 16 11.77 -1.16 -0.78
C ALA A 16 12.28 -2.35 -1.60
N TRP A 17 13.56 -2.69 -1.50
CA TRP A 17 14.13 -3.87 -2.16
C TRP A 17 13.51 -5.17 -1.66
N LEU A 18 13.30 -5.29 -0.35
CA LEU A 18 12.63 -6.45 0.24
C LEU A 18 11.20 -6.59 -0.27
N VAL A 19 10.44 -5.49 -0.34
CA VAL A 19 9.08 -5.47 -0.92
C VAL A 19 9.10 -5.92 -2.38
N MET A 20 10.03 -5.41 -3.19
CA MET A 20 10.16 -5.82 -4.59
C MET A 20 10.48 -7.32 -4.73
N LEU A 21 11.35 -7.86 -3.88
CA LEU A 21 11.66 -9.29 -3.88
C LEU A 21 10.45 -10.13 -3.49
N ILE A 22 9.67 -9.72 -2.47
CA ILE A 22 8.44 -10.41 -2.06
C ILE A 22 7.43 -10.40 -3.20
N ILE A 23 7.19 -9.25 -3.84
CA ILE A 23 6.25 -9.12 -4.95
C ILE A 23 6.69 -10.01 -6.12
N SER A 24 7.97 -9.97 -6.50
CA SER A 24 8.51 -10.78 -7.58
C SER A 24 8.36 -12.28 -7.29
N ALA A 25 8.69 -12.70 -6.08
CA ALA A 25 8.52 -14.10 -5.65
C ALA A 25 7.05 -14.53 -5.68
N LEU A 26 6.13 -13.68 -5.21
CA LEU A 26 4.69 -13.95 -5.26
C LEU A 26 4.17 -14.05 -6.70
N CYS A 27 4.59 -13.14 -7.58
CA CYS A 27 4.20 -13.17 -8.99
C CYS A 27 4.71 -14.44 -9.69
N ILE A 28 5.98 -14.82 -9.47
CA ILE A 28 6.55 -16.04 -10.02
C ILE A 28 5.81 -17.27 -9.47
N TRP A 29 5.54 -17.28 -8.15
CA TRP A 29 4.85 -18.39 -7.52
C TRP A 29 3.40 -18.53 -8.01
N LEU A 30 2.66 -17.44 -8.17
CA LEU A 30 1.29 -17.43 -8.70
C LEU A 30 1.25 -17.77 -10.19
N GLY A 31 2.21 -17.26 -10.97
CA GLY A 31 2.33 -17.51 -12.40
C GLY A 31 2.89 -18.89 -12.77
N SER A 32 3.42 -19.66 -11.79
CA SER A 32 3.96 -20.99 -12.05
C SER A 32 2.85 -22.02 -12.21
N ASN A 33 3.02 -22.93 -13.20
CA ASN A 33 2.13 -24.07 -13.48
C ASN A 33 0.67 -23.69 -13.83
N LEU A 34 0.49 -22.68 -14.67
CA LEU A 34 -0.82 -22.33 -15.22
C LEU A 34 -1.25 -23.42 -16.20
N LYS A 35 -2.47 -23.94 -16.04
CA LYS A 35 -3.08 -24.99 -16.86
C LYS A 35 -4.37 -24.47 -17.51
N VAL A 36 -4.60 -24.85 -18.76
CA VAL A 36 -5.84 -24.51 -19.47
C VAL A 36 -7.01 -25.37 -19.01
N THR A 37 -6.74 -26.62 -18.62
CA THR A 37 -7.73 -27.57 -18.11
C THR A 37 -7.32 -28.06 -16.72
N GLY A 38 -8.27 -28.14 -15.80
CA GLY A 38 -7.99 -28.52 -14.41
C GLY A 38 -7.42 -27.38 -13.57
N ILE A 39 -8.15 -26.27 -13.51
CA ILE A 39 -7.76 -25.04 -12.81
C ILE A 39 -7.56 -25.32 -11.33
N SER A 40 -6.36 -25.03 -10.82
CA SER A 40 -6.04 -25.13 -9.40
C SER A 40 -6.65 -23.94 -8.64
N ARG A 41 -6.93 -24.09 -7.33
CA ARG A 41 -7.40 -22.99 -6.49
C ARG A 41 -6.46 -21.76 -6.52
N LYS A 42 -5.17 -22.02 -6.64
CA LYS A 42 -4.11 -21.04 -6.78
C LYS A 42 -4.26 -20.20 -8.05
N GLN A 43 -4.50 -20.87 -9.19
CA GLN A 43 -4.74 -20.21 -10.46
C GLN A 43 -6.04 -19.41 -10.46
N ALA A 44 -7.12 -19.96 -9.88
CA ALA A 44 -8.39 -19.25 -9.78
C ALA A 44 -8.26 -17.92 -8.99
N VAL A 45 -7.47 -17.90 -7.91
CA VAL A 45 -7.19 -16.67 -7.15
C VAL A 45 -6.37 -15.69 -8.01
N ALA A 46 -5.34 -16.16 -8.71
CA ALA A 46 -4.53 -15.31 -9.59
C ALA A 46 -5.37 -14.69 -10.73
N GLU A 47 -6.22 -15.48 -11.36
CA GLU A 47 -7.14 -15.03 -12.41
C GLU A 47 -8.19 -14.04 -11.88
N MET A 48 -8.72 -14.27 -10.67
CA MET A 48 -9.65 -13.34 -10.03
C MET A 48 -9.00 -11.98 -9.77
N ILE A 49 -7.78 -11.96 -9.23
CA ILE A 49 -7.01 -10.73 -8.97
C ILE A 49 -6.73 -10.00 -10.29
N TYR A 50 -6.26 -10.74 -11.31
CA TYR A 50 -5.96 -10.16 -12.61
C TYR A 50 -7.20 -9.58 -13.27
N THR A 51 -8.32 -10.33 -13.29
CA THR A 51 -9.58 -9.86 -13.86
C THR A 51 -10.13 -8.64 -13.14
N SER A 52 -10.03 -8.60 -11.81
CA SER A 52 -10.43 -7.44 -11.02
C SER A 52 -9.59 -6.22 -11.38
N LEU A 53 -8.28 -6.39 -11.54
CA LEU A 53 -7.36 -5.32 -11.95
C LEU A 53 -7.67 -4.82 -13.37
N VAL A 54 -7.91 -5.74 -14.32
CA VAL A 54 -8.29 -5.40 -15.70
C VAL A 54 -9.60 -4.60 -15.71
N ASN A 55 -10.61 -5.06 -14.98
CA ASN A 55 -11.90 -4.38 -14.90
C ASN A 55 -11.76 -3.00 -14.26
N PHE A 56 -10.93 -2.86 -13.23
CA PHE A 56 -10.62 -1.59 -12.59
C PHE A 56 -9.96 -0.61 -13.57
N VAL A 57 -8.94 -1.05 -14.30
CA VAL A 57 -8.24 -0.19 -15.27
C VAL A 57 -9.16 0.19 -16.42
N ARG A 58 -9.87 -0.78 -17.02
CA ARG A 58 -10.79 -0.51 -18.12
C ARG A 58 -11.97 0.38 -17.71
N GLY A 59 -12.48 0.20 -16.50
CA GLY A 59 -13.57 1.03 -15.97
C GLY A 59 -13.18 2.50 -15.75
N ASN A 60 -11.90 2.78 -15.48
CA ASN A 60 -11.42 4.12 -15.21
C ASN A 60 -10.70 4.78 -16.39
N MET A 61 -9.99 4.01 -17.21
CA MET A 61 -9.12 4.54 -18.27
C MET A 61 -9.56 4.14 -19.68
N GLY A 62 -10.46 3.15 -19.81
CA GLY A 62 -10.86 2.59 -21.10
C GLY A 62 -9.94 1.46 -21.58
N SER A 63 -10.42 0.71 -22.59
CA SER A 63 -9.73 -0.47 -23.15
C SER A 63 -8.45 -0.13 -23.93
N GLU A 64 -8.29 1.11 -24.37
CA GLU A 64 -7.10 1.57 -25.11
C GLU A 64 -5.84 1.56 -24.22
N PHE A 65 -6.01 1.59 -22.90
CA PHE A 65 -4.93 1.64 -21.92
C PHE A 65 -4.58 0.29 -21.29
N ASP A 66 -5.02 -0.83 -21.88
CA ASP A 66 -4.71 -2.18 -21.41
C ASP A 66 -3.20 -2.45 -21.24
N ARG A 67 -2.37 -1.78 -22.03
CA ARG A 67 -0.90 -1.84 -21.93
C ARG A 67 -0.38 -1.41 -20.57
N TYR A 68 -1.11 -0.56 -19.83
CA TYR A 68 -0.72 -0.03 -18.53
C TYR A 68 -1.23 -0.84 -17.34
N ILE A 69 -2.00 -1.91 -17.59
CA ILE A 69 -2.48 -2.82 -16.53
C ILE A 69 -1.34 -3.32 -15.64
N PRO A 70 -0.18 -3.79 -16.18
CA PRO A 70 0.92 -4.24 -15.34
C PRO A 70 1.52 -3.13 -14.48
N LEU A 71 1.64 -1.90 -15.04
CA LEU A 71 2.17 -0.76 -14.30
C LEU A 71 1.26 -0.37 -13.14
N VAL A 72 -0.04 -0.19 -13.42
CA VAL A 72 -1.05 0.13 -12.40
C VAL A 72 -1.10 -0.97 -11.34
N GLY A 73 -1.08 -2.23 -11.76
CA GLY A 73 -1.05 -3.39 -10.87
C GLY A 73 0.17 -3.40 -9.96
N THR A 74 1.35 -3.09 -10.50
CA THR A 74 2.58 -3.03 -9.71
C THR A 74 2.50 -1.94 -8.65
N ILE A 75 2.05 -0.73 -9.01
CA ILE A 75 1.88 0.38 -8.06
C ILE A 75 0.88 -0.02 -6.96
N PHE A 76 -0.27 -0.61 -7.33
CA PHE A 76 -1.30 -1.04 -6.39
C PHE A 76 -0.79 -2.10 -5.41
N VAL A 77 -0.18 -3.17 -5.92
CA VAL A 77 0.34 -4.28 -5.10
C VAL A 77 1.47 -3.79 -4.19
N THR A 78 2.38 -2.96 -4.72
CA THR A 78 3.47 -2.38 -3.92
C THR A 78 2.92 -1.51 -2.79
N SER A 79 1.92 -0.67 -3.06
CA SER A 79 1.28 0.17 -2.05
C SER A 79 0.59 -0.68 -0.96
N ILE A 80 -0.15 -1.71 -1.34
CA ILE A 80 -0.82 -2.61 -0.39
C ILE A 80 0.20 -3.32 0.50
N ILE A 81 1.24 -3.93 -0.09
CA ILE A 81 2.26 -4.67 0.68
C ILE A 81 3.05 -3.73 1.58
N SER A 82 3.42 -2.54 1.11
CA SER A 82 4.10 -1.53 1.90
C SER A 82 3.26 -1.12 3.12
N ASN A 83 1.96 -0.92 2.95
CA ASN A 83 1.05 -0.61 4.04
C ASN A 83 0.90 -1.78 5.03
N LEU A 84 0.87 -3.03 4.55
CA LEU A 84 0.84 -4.19 5.42
C LEU A 84 2.12 -4.35 6.24
N ILE A 85 3.27 -4.05 5.65
CA ILE A 85 4.57 -4.09 6.35
C ILE A 85 4.63 -3.04 7.47
N SER A 86 3.99 -1.89 7.30
CA SER A 86 3.93 -0.87 8.34
C SER A 86 3.19 -1.36 9.61
N LEU A 87 2.23 -2.28 9.47
CA LEU A 87 1.55 -2.91 10.62
C LEU A 87 2.48 -3.79 11.45
N LEU A 88 3.58 -4.27 10.87
CA LEU A 88 4.62 -5.02 11.58
C LEU A 88 5.61 -4.11 12.32
N GLY A 89 5.39 -2.80 12.34
CA GLY A 89 6.29 -1.83 12.96
C GLY A 89 7.55 -1.53 12.13
N ILE A 90 7.60 -1.97 10.88
CA ILE A 90 8.70 -1.69 9.95
C ILE A 90 8.37 -0.42 9.18
N TRP A 91 9.36 0.47 9.02
CA TRP A 91 9.17 1.72 8.28
C TRP A 91 8.82 1.44 6.82
N SER A 92 7.62 1.85 6.40
CA SER A 92 7.14 1.63 5.04
C SER A 92 7.88 2.52 4.03
N PRO A 93 8.24 2.00 2.84
CA PRO A 93 8.77 2.82 1.75
C PRO A 93 7.82 3.93 1.29
N THR A 94 6.53 3.70 1.38
CA THR A 94 5.48 4.66 1.02
C THR A 94 5.28 5.77 2.06
N ALA A 95 5.89 5.64 3.23
CA ALA A 95 5.97 6.71 4.23
C ALA A 95 7.08 7.73 3.94
N ASP A 96 7.78 7.60 2.82
CA ASP A 96 8.80 8.54 2.34
C ASP A 96 8.24 9.37 1.19
N LEU A 97 8.18 10.69 1.38
CA LEU A 97 7.67 11.62 0.38
C LEU A 97 8.44 11.55 -0.95
N MET A 98 9.75 11.28 -0.90
CA MET A 98 10.57 11.18 -2.11
C MET A 98 10.20 9.97 -2.95
N THR A 99 9.86 8.85 -2.34
CA THR A 99 9.36 7.65 -3.02
C THR A 99 8.03 7.93 -3.71
N GLU A 100 7.10 8.59 -3.02
CA GLU A 100 5.79 8.96 -3.56
C GLU A 100 5.92 9.98 -4.70
N LEU A 101 6.82 10.94 -4.56
CA LEU A 101 7.08 11.93 -5.58
C LEU A 101 7.71 11.30 -6.83
N ALA A 102 8.59 10.32 -6.67
CA ALA A 102 9.14 9.56 -7.80
C ALA A 102 8.04 8.81 -8.57
N TRP A 103 7.10 8.15 -7.87
CA TRP A 103 5.96 7.50 -8.52
C TRP A 103 5.04 8.51 -9.21
N GLY A 104 4.74 9.62 -8.53
CA GLY A 104 3.96 10.71 -9.10
C GLY A 104 4.58 11.28 -10.38
N LEU A 105 5.90 11.44 -10.42
CA LEU A 105 6.64 11.89 -11.60
C LEU A 105 6.56 10.89 -12.75
N VAL A 106 6.74 9.59 -12.50
CA VAL A 106 6.62 8.56 -13.54
C VAL A 106 5.23 8.59 -14.17
N VAL A 107 4.18 8.63 -13.36
CA VAL A 107 2.80 8.71 -13.84
C VAL A 107 2.55 10.01 -14.61
N PHE A 108 3.06 11.13 -14.12
CA PHE A 108 2.94 12.42 -14.79
C PHE A 108 3.60 12.43 -16.17
N VAL A 109 4.82 11.89 -16.28
CA VAL A 109 5.52 11.76 -17.57
C VAL A 109 4.71 10.93 -18.55
N LEU A 110 4.11 9.82 -18.09
CA LEU A 110 3.27 8.97 -18.93
C LEU A 110 1.99 9.69 -19.39
N ILE A 111 1.33 10.42 -18.50
CA ILE A 111 0.15 11.23 -18.84
C ILE A 111 0.50 12.29 -19.86
N THR A 112 1.57 13.04 -19.62
CA THR A 112 2.04 14.11 -20.54
C THR A 112 2.42 13.54 -21.92
N TYR A 113 3.12 12.40 -21.92
CA TYR A 113 3.45 11.71 -23.17
C TYR A 113 2.20 11.35 -24.00
N HIS A 114 1.14 10.83 -23.34
CA HIS A 114 -0.11 10.49 -24.03
C HIS A 114 -0.89 11.71 -24.48
N LYS A 115 -0.91 12.77 -23.70
CA LYS A 115 -1.50 14.07 -24.10
C LYS A 115 -0.83 14.60 -25.37
N ILE A 116 0.50 14.59 -25.40
CA ILE A 116 1.26 15.05 -26.58
C ILE A 116 1.03 14.13 -27.77
N LYS A 117 0.98 12.82 -27.56
CA LYS A 117 0.73 11.86 -28.65
C LYS A 117 -0.67 11.98 -29.25
N ALA A 118 -1.68 12.28 -28.42
CA ALA A 118 -3.07 12.41 -28.85
C ALA A 118 -3.34 13.74 -29.58
N SER A 119 -2.81 14.86 -29.08
CA SER A 119 -3.13 16.22 -29.57
C SER A 119 -1.99 16.84 -30.39
N GLY A 120 -0.82 16.19 -30.44
CA GLY A 120 0.41 16.79 -30.96
C GLY A 120 0.97 17.87 -30.05
N ILE A 121 2.23 18.26 -30.28
CA ILE A 121 2.90 19.28 -29.45
C ILE A 121 2.16 20.62 -29.50
N GLY A 122 1.70 21.02 -30.71
CA GLY A 122 0.95 22.25 -30.90
C GLY A 122 -0.42 22.25 -30.21
N GLY A 123 -1.14 21.12 -30.25
CA GLY A 123 -2.41 20.94 -29.53
C GLY A 123 -2.25 20.97 -28.03
N TYR A 124 -1.20 20.34 -27.51
CA TYR A 124 -0.87 20.35 -26.08
C TYR A 124 -0.58 21.78 -25.57
N LEU A 125 0.26 22.55 -26.31
CA LEU A 125 0.56 23.95 -25.98
C LEU A 125 -0.67 24.84 -26.08
N LYS A 126 -1.52 24.62 -27.12
CA LYS A 126 -2.77 25.36 -27.30
C LYS A 126 -3.73 25.11 -26.13
N GLY A 127 -3.75 23.90 -25.56
CA GLY A 127 -4.56 23.55 -24.37
C GLY A 127 -4.25 24.42 -23.14
N PHE A 128 -3.03 24.94 -22.99
CA PHE A 128 -2.71 25.88 -21.91
C PHE A 128 -3.29 27.29 -22.13
N LEU A 129 -3.58 27.67 -23.41
CA LEU A 129 -4.12 28.95 -23.76
C LEU A 129 -5.65 29.01 -23.69
N GLU A 130 -6.31 27.85 -23.67
CA GLU A 130 -7.76 27.76 -23.61
C GLU A 130 -8.25 27.76 -22.14
N PRO A 131 -9.41 28.38 -21.83
CA PRO A 131 -10.26 29.15 -22.71
C PRO A 131 -9.81 30.61 -22.94
N ILE A 132 -8.92 31.15 -22.10
CA ILE A 132 -8.47 32.54 -22.14
C ILE A 132 -6.98 32.63 -21.92
N PHE A 133 -6.24 33.39 -22.69
CA PHE A 133 -4.78 33.57 -22.58
C PHE A 133 -4.30 34.01 -21.19
N ILE A 134 -5.11 34.75 -20.45
CA ILE A 134 -4.80 35.18 -19.08
C ILE A 134 -4.65 33.97 -18.11
N LEU A 135 -5.25 32.81 -18.41
CA LEU A 135 -5.14 31.60 -17.59
C LEU A 135 -3.86 30.78 -17.86
N LEU A 136 -3.07 31.17 -18.86
CA LEU A 136 -1.82 30.48 -19.19
C LEU A 136 -0.91 30.22 -17.97
N PRO A 137 -0.56 31.22 -17.11
CA PRO A 137 0.31 30.98 -15.99
C PRO A 137 -0.31 30.03 -14.97
N ILE A 138 -1.63 30.11 -14.76
CA ILE A 138 -2.35 29.23 -13.84
C ILE A 138 -2.38 27.79 -14.37
N ASN A 139 -2.63 27.61 -15.67
CA ASN A 139 -2.65 26.29 -16.29
C ASN A 139 -1.27 25.62 -16.26
N ILE A 140 -0.20 26.36 -16.51
CA ILE A 140 1.18 25.85 -16.41
C ILE A 140 1.50 25.46 -14.97
N MET A 141 1.17 26.32 -14.00
CA MET A 141 1.36 26.01 -12.59
C MET A 141 0.58 24.76 -12.19
N SER A 142 -0.67 24.65 -12.58
CA SER A 142 -1.51 23.49 -12.30
C SER A 142 -0.89 22.20 -12.83
N GLU A 143 -0.40 22.19 -14.08
CA GLU A 143 0.25 21.02 -14.66
C GLU A 143 1.54 20.64 -13.90
N CYS A 144 2.38 21.63 -13.55
CA CYS A 144 3.61 21.38 -12.78
C CYS A 144 3.35 20.87 -11.35
N PHE A 145 2.28 21.34 -10.70
CA PHE A 145 1.93 20.93 -9.36
C PHE A 145 1.13 19.63 -9.29
N THR A 146 0.62 19.13 -10.40
CA THR A 146 -0.15 17.88 -10.45
C THR A 146 0.59 16.69 -9.83
N PRO A 147 1.86 16.35 -10.20
CA PRO A 147 2.58 15.24 -9.60
C PRO A 147 2.85 15.44 -8.10
N VAL A 148 3.13 16.69 -7.70
CA VAL A 148 3.36 17.04 -6.29
C VAL A 148 2.07 16.85 -5.49
N SER A 149 0.94 17.29 -6.01
CA SER A 149 -0.37 17.13 -5.37
C SER A 149 -0.76 15.67 -5.20
N MET A 150 -0.50 14.83 -6.22
CA MET A 150 -0.73 13.38 -6.16
C MET A 150 0.15 12.72 -5.09
N ALA A 151 1.45 13.02 -5.08
CA ALA A 151 2.39 12.50 -4.10
C ALA A 151 2.02 12.93 -2.67
N CYS A 152 1.72 14.22 -2.45
CA CYS A 152 1.33 14.73 -1.15
C CYS A 152 0.01 14.12 -0.65
N ARG A 153 -0.94 13.85 -1.54
CA ARG A 153 -2.21 13.21 -1.17
C ARG A 153 -1.98 11.78 -0.69
N HIS A 154 -1.19 11.00 -1.43
CA HIS A 154 -0.92 9.62 -1.07
C HIS A 154 -0.08 9.54 0.22
N PHE A 155 1.01 10.29 0.28
CA PHE A 155 1.85 10.44 1.46
C PHE A 155 1.06 10.88 2.69
N GLY A 156 0.21 11.91 2.56
CA GLY A 156 -0.61 12.42 3.65
C GLY A 156 -1.56 11.38 4.23
N ASN A 157 -2.17 10.55 3.38
CA ASN A 157 -3.03 9.46 3.83
C ASN A 157 -2.24 8.41 4.62
N ILE A 158 -1.06 8.02 4.15
CA ILE A 158 -0.19 7.03 4.82
C ILE A 158 0.33 7.60 6.14
N LEU A 159 0.83 8.84 6.13
CA LEU A 159 1.34 9.51 7.32
C LEU A 159 0.26 9.63 8.40
N SER A 160 -0.94 10.07 8.02
CA SER A 160 -2.08 10.15 8.93
C SER A 160 -2.40 8.78 9.55
N GLY A 161 -2.46 7.72 8.73
CA GLY A 161 -2.67 6.35 9.21
C GLY A 161 -1.57 5.90 10.18
N THR A 162 -0.31 6.21 9.89
CA THR A 162 0.83 5.86 10.75
C THR A 162 0.77 6.59 12.10
N VAL A 163 0.44 7.89 12.09
CA VAL A 163 0.28 8.69 13.31
C VAL A 163 -0.85 8.13 14.18
N ILE A 164 -2.00 7.86 13.59
CA ILE A 164 -3.15 7.28 14.31
C ILE A 164 -2.78 5.93 14.91
N SER A 165 -2.14 5.05 14.15
CA SER A 165 -1.68 3.74 14.65
C SER A 165 -0.70 3.89 15.81
N THR A 166 0.27 4.79 15.72
CA THR A 166 1.23 5.06 16.80
C THR A 166 0.54 5.54 18.07
N LEU A 167 -0.45 6.45 17.93
CA LEU A 167 -1.23 6.94 19.09
C LEU A 167 -2.06 5.80 19.72
N ILE A 168 -2.67 4.94 18.91
CA ILE A 168 -3.41 3.78 19.42
C ILE A 168 -2.48 2.84 20.17
N TYR A 169 -1.31 2.50 19.61
CA TYR A 169 -0.33 1.65 20.29
C TYR A 169 0.19 2.29 21.59
N ALA A 170 0.45 3.59 21.59
CA ALA A 170 0.85 4.31 22.81
C ALA A 170 -0.26 4.27 23.88
N ALA A 171 -1.51 4.51 23.50
CA ALA A 171 -2.65 4.43 24.41
C ALA A 171 -2.86 3.02 24.96
N LEU A 172 -2.76 1.98 24.11
CA LEU A 172 -2.86 0.59 24.52
C LEU A 172 -1.72 0.20 25.46
N THR A 173 -0.49 0.66 25.18
CA THR A 173 0.66 0.40 26.07
C THR A 173 0.46 1.06 27.42
N ALA A 174 -0.02 2.32 27.46
CA ALA A 174 -0.32 3.02 28.69
C ALA A 174 -1.46 2.33 29.47
N ALA A 175 -2.52 1.92 28.80
CA ALA A 175 -3.63 1.19 29.42
C ALA A 175 -3.17 -0.18 29.96
N ASN A 176 -2.34 -0.90 29.20
CA ASN A 176 -1.77 -2.16 29.62
C ASN A 176 -0.87 -2.01 30.86
N SER A 177 0.03 -1.01 30.84
CA SER A 177 0.91 -0.73 31.98
C SER A 177 0.12 -0.31 33.23
N ALA A 178 -0.92 0.51 33.08
CA ALA A 178 -1.81 0.87 34.18
C ALA A 178 -2.57 -0.35 34.73
N LEU A 179 -3.06 -1.21 33.86
CA LEU A 179 -3.75 -2.44 34.24
C LEU A 179 -2.83 -3.38 35.02
N PHE A 180 -1.59 -3.59 34.55
CA PHE A 180 -0.60 -4.41 35.25
C PHE A 180 -0.16 -3.79 36.57
N HIS A 181 -0.10 -2.46 36.67
CA HIS A 181 0.22 -1.77 37.92
C HIS A 181 -0.92 -1.90 38.95
N VAL A 182 -2.18 -1.84 38.52
CA VAL A 182 -3.37 -2.00 39.37
C VAL A 182 -3.58 -3.45 39.80
N LEU A 183 -3.36 -4.41 38.90
CA LEU A 183 -3.51 -5.86 39.20
C LEU A 183 -2.34 -6.43 40.00
N GLY A 184 -1.30 -5.67 40.28
CA GLY A 184 -0.07 -6.11 40.90
C GLY A 184 0.76 -6.98 39.96
N SER A 185 2.08 -6.88 40.07
CA SER A 185 3.06 -7.62 39.24
C SER A 185 3.13 -9.14 39.58
N ASN A 186 2.03 -9.70 40.04
CA ASN A 186 1.98 -11.13 40.34
C ASN A 186 1.87 -11.93 39.06
N LEU A 187 2.94 -12.62 38.72
CA LEU A 187 3.02 -13.62 37.65
C LEU A 187 1.79 -14.56 37.63
N TYR A 188 1.20 -14.80 38.78
CA TYR A 188 -0.02 -15.59 38.97
C TYR A 188 -1.24 -15.00 38.26
N VAL A 189 -1.41 -13.67 38.23
CA VAL A 189 -2.55 -13.04 37.54
C VAL A 189 -2.43 -13.22 36.03
N GLY A 190 -1.24 -13.06 35.48
CA GLY A 190 -0.97 -13.32 34.06
C GLY A 190 -1.24 -14.77 33.68
N ILE A 191 -0.82 -15.72 34.49
CA ILE A 191 -1.07 -17.15 34.27
C ILE A 191 -2.56 -17.48 34.39
N VAL A 192 -3.28 -16.89 35.33
CA VAL A 192 -4.74 -17.08 35.48
C VAL A 192 -5.50 -16.52 34.31
N VAL A 193 -5.15 -15.32 33.83
CA VAL A 193 -5.79 -14.71 32.66
C VAL A 193 -5.51 -15.52 31.38
N ALA A 194 -4.27 -16.00 31.20
CA ALA A 194 -3.93 -16.87 30.08
C ALA A 194 -4.65 -18.22 30.15
N ALA A 195 -4.76 -18.80 31.33
CA ALA A 195 -5.47 -20.08 31.57
C ALA A 195 -6.99 -19.94 31.32
N VAL A 196 -7.60 -18.85 31.80
CA VAL A 196 -9.02 -18.54 31.53
C VAL A 196 -9.26 -18.29 30.04
N GLY A 197 -8.38 -17.54 29.37
CA GLY A 197 -8.44 -17.32 27.93
C GLY A 197 -8.34 -18.64 27.14
N ALA A 198 -7.39 -19.50 27.48
CA ALA A 198 -7.24 -20.81 26.87
C ALA A 198 -8.47 -21.72 27.14
N ALA A 199 -8.99 -21.71 28.35
CA ALA A 199 -10.20 -22.46 28.73
C ALA A 199 -11.43 -21.98 27.94
N LEU A 200 -11.61 -20.68 27.77
CA LEU A 200 -12.71 -20.11 26.96
C LEU A 200 -12.60 -20.48 25.48
N ILE A 201 -11.39 -20.51 24.92
CA ILE A 201 -11.13 -20.96 23.55
C ILE A 201 -11.48 -22.45 23.40
N VAL A 202 -11.08 -23.29 24.35
CA VAL A 202 -11.35 -24.73 24.32
C VAL A 202 -12.85 -25.01 24.49
N LEU A 203 -13.53 -24.30 25.40
CA LEU A 203 -14.99 -24.41 25.61
C LEU A 203 -15.78 -23.89 24.42
N GLY A 204 -15.31 -22.81 23.77
CA GLY A 204 -15.91 -22.27 22.56
C GLY A 204 -15.80 -23.25 21.38
N ARG A 205 -14.68 -23.97 21.27
CA ARG A 205 -14.48 -25.05 20.27
C ARG A 205 -15.40 -26.25 20.51
N LYS A 206 -15.59 -26.66 21.77
CA LYS A 206 -16.49 -27.78 22.13
C LYS A 206 -17.96 -27.49 21.86
N LYS A 207 -18.43 -26.23 21.94
CA LYS A 207 -19.82 -25.84 21.69
C LYS A 207 -20.12 -25.49 20.22
N GLY A 208 -19.19 -25.70 19.28
CA GLY A 208 -19.43 -25.50 17.84
C GLY A 208 -19.79 -24.08 17.42
N LYS A 209 -19.75 -23.09 18.34
CA LYS A 209 -19.93 -21.68 18.00
C LYS A 209 -18.58 -21.09 17.60
N LYS A 210 -18.47 -20.66 16.34
CA LYS A 210 -17.34 -19.85 15.88
C LYS A 210 -17.32 -18.57 16.73
N LEU A 211 -16.43 -18.49 17.72
CA LEU A 211 -16.16 -17.22 18.37
C LEU A 211 -15.62 -16.25 17.30
N PRO A 212 -16.08 -15.01 17.27
CA PRO A 212 -15.52 -14.01 16.37
C PRO A 212 -14.04 -13.81 16.71
N PHE A 213 -13.23 -13.73 15.68
CA PHE A 213 -11.75 -13.64 15.65
C PHE A 213 -11.15 -12.46 16.47
N ILE A 214 -11.99 -11.67 17.13
CA ILE A 214 -11.63 -10.41 17.81
C ILE A 214 -11.02 -10.62 19.21
N VAL A 215 -11.13 -11.81 19.81
CA VAL A 215 -10.64 -12.07 21.20
C VAL A 215 -9.21 -12.65 21.23
N GLY A 216 -8.58 -12.83 20.09
CA GLY A 216 -7.22 -13.43 19.99
C GLY A 216 -6.06 -12.44 19.92
N ILE A 217 -6.31 -11.13 20.06
CA ILE A 217 -5.28 -10.09 20.00
C ILE A 217 -5.43 -9.14 21.21
N ILE A 218 -5.21 -9.67 22.38
CA ILE A 218 -4.86 -8.90 23.59
C ILE A 218 -3.64 -9.55 24.23
#